data_276f07284c1303e0ca866494006c2f83
#
_entry.id   276f07284c1303e0ca866494006c2f83
#
_cell.length_a   1.000
_cell.length_b   1.000
_cell.length_c   1.000
_cell.angle_alpha   90.00
_cell.angle_beta   90.00
_cell.angle_gamma   90.00
#
_symmetry.space_group_name_H-M   'P 1'
#
loop_
_entity.id
_entity.type
_entity.pdbx_description
1 polymer ?
#
loop_
_entity_poly.entity_id
_entity_poly.type
_entity_poly.pdbx_seq_one_letter_code
_entity_poly.pdbx_strand_id
1 'polypeptide(L)'
;MRYAAINGNDLINGEGVCVSFWTQGCPHRCPGCHNPELWSFDGGIWEHEVSKVFQEINEKMIANGIERNFSILGGEPLCDENISTTIAVAAYVRAHFPKAKIFVWTGYIIDTETTDVNLRILFDLIDVIIDGPYEADKRDVTLKLRGSSNQRVLYKGVDF
;
A
#
# COMPACT_ATOMS: atom_id res chain seq x y z
N MET A 1 -10.15 2.47 12.70
CA MET A 1 -9.40 2.32 11.43
C MET A 1 -10.29 1.67 10.40
N ARG A 2 -10.35 2.22 9.18
CA ARG A 2 -11.12 1.64 8.06
C ARG A 2 -10.16 1.01 7.06
N TYR A 3 -10.48 -0.18 6.58
CA TYR A 3 -9.71 -0.91 5.57
C TYR A 3 -10.60 -1.91 4.82
N ALA A 4 -10.13 -2.42 3.70
CA ALA A 4 -10.88 -3.39 2.90
C ALA A 4 -10.54 -4.83 3.28
N ALA A 5 -9.25 -5.16 3.36
CA ALA A 5 -8.79 -6.52 3.64
C ALA A 5 -7.33 -6.53 4.14
N ILE A 6 -6.95 -7.61 4.79
CA ILE A 6 -5.56 -7.96 5.09
C ILE A 6 -5.33 -9.39 4.60
N ASN A 7 -4.46 -9.55 3.59
CA ASN A 7 -4.15 -10.86 3.01
C ASN A 7 -2.74 -11.29 3.45
N GLY A 8 -2.63 -12.50 4.00
CA GLY A 8 -1.38 -13.01 4.58
C GLY A 8 -0.42 -13.67 3.60
N ASN A 9 -0.84 -14.02 2.40
CA ASN A 9 -0.04 -14.77 1.42
C ASN A 9 -0.21 -14.18 0.00
N ASP A 10 0.14 -12.91 -0.14
CA ASP A 10 0.11 -12.22 -1.42
C ASP A 10 1.44 -12.46 -2.15
N LEU A 11 1.37 -13.06 -3.34
CA LEU A 11 2.52 -13.37 -4.21
C LEU A 11 2.62 -12.44 -5.42
N ILE A 12 1.68 -11.50 -5.54
CA ILE A 12 1.55 -10.64 -6.73
C ILE A 12 1.93 -9.20 -6.41
N ASN A 13 1.51 -8.71 -5.26
CA ASN A 13 1.67 -7.31 -4.86
C ASN A 13 2.91 -7.15 -3.98
N GLY A 14 4.08 -7.11 -4.60
CA GLY A 14 5.36 -6.93 -3.93
C GLY A 14 6.41 -7.93 -4.42
N GLU A 15 7.42 -8.15 -3.61
CA GLU A 15 8.49 -9.13 -3.85
C GLU A 15 8.42 -10.25 -2.80
N GLY A 16 8.55 -11.50 -3.26
CA GLY A 16 8.44 -12.67 -2.40
C GLY A 16 7.02 -12.86 -1.87
N VAL A 17 6.89 -13.36 -0.65
CA VAL A 17 5.58 -13.47 0.03
C VAL A 17 5.32 -12.18 0.78
N CYS A 18 4.17 -11.57 0.57
CA CYS A 18 3.77 -10.33 1.25
C CYS A 18 2.53 -10.54 2.11
N VAL A 19 2.44 -9.77 3.19
CA VAL A 19 1.16 -9.41 3.79
C VAL A 19 0.70 -8.15 3.09
N SER A 20 -0.47 -8.17 2.45
CA SER A 20 -1.03 -7.00 1.79
C SER A 20 -2.18 -6.41 2.60
N PHE A 21 -2.05 -5.11 2.89
CA PHE A 21 -3.06 -4.29 3.55
C PHE A 21 -3.79 -3.46 2.49
N TRP A 22 -5.09 -3.64 2.38
CA TRP A 22 -5.93 -3.01 1.38
C TRP A 22 -6.72 -1.87 2.00
N THR A 23 -6.42 -0.64 1.60
CA THR A 23 -7.19 0.54 2.02
C THR A 23 -8.57 0.56 1.36
N GLN A 24 -9.54 1.17 2.02
CA GLN A 24 -10.89 1.38 1.51
C GLN A 24 -11.10 2.87 1.19
N GLY A 25 -11.66 3.14 0.04
CA GLY A 25 -11.90 4.48 -0.48
C GLY A 25 -10.83 4.93 -1.46
N CYS A 26 -11.26 5.46 -2.62
CA CYS A 26 -10.38 5.98 -3.66
C CYS A 26 -11.07 7.13 -4.41
N PRO A 27 -10.45 8.32 -4.49
CA PRO A 27 -11.03 9.44 -5.23
C PRO A 27 -10.78 9.38 -6.74
N HIS A 28 -9.83 8.54 -7.20
CA HIS A 28 -9.38 8.56 -8.61
C HIS A 28 -10.40 8.03 -9.61
N ARG A 29 -11.09 6.94 -9.26
CA ARG A 29 -12.09 6.27 -10.11
C ARG A 29 -11.57 6.00 -11.53
N CYS A 30 -10.37 5.44 -11.64
CA CYS A 30 -9.73 5.17 -12.93
C CYS A 30 -10.59 4.29 -13.83
N PRO A 31 -10.78 4.64 -15.12
CA PRO A 31 -11.43 3.77 -16.08
C PRO A 31 -10.72 2.42 -16.19
N GLY A 32 -11.47 1.32 -16.07
CA GLY A 32 -10.90 -0.03 -16.10
C GLY A 32 -10.19 -0.46 -14.81
N CYS A 33 -10.40 0.25 -13.71
CA CYS A 33 -9.87 -0.15 -12.39
C CYS A 33 -10.25 -1.60 -12.07
N HIS A 34 -9.29 -2.37 -11.54
CA HIS A 34 -9.51 -3.78 -11.20
C HIS A 34 -10.37 -3.97 -9.95
N ASN A 35 -10.46 -2.95 -9.08
CA ASN A 35 -11.13 -3.02 -7.78
C ASN A 35 -12.10 -1.84 -7.58
N PRO A 36 -13.12 -1.67 -8.43
CA PRO A 36 -14.04 -0.53 -8.31
C PRO A 36 -14.88 -0.56 -7.02
N GLU A 37 -15.00 -1.72 -6.37
CA GLU A 37 -15.64 -1.89 -5.07
C GLU A 37 -14.90 -1.15 -3.95
N LEU A 38 -13.62 -0.81 -4.17
CA LEU A 38 -12.80 -0.06 -3.22
C LEU A 38 -12.93 1.48 -3.36
N TRP A 39 -13.76 1.97 -4.26
CA TRP A 39 -13.92 3.42 -4.44
C TRP A 39 -14.69 4.09 -3.30
N SER A 40 -15.68 3.38 -2.74
CA SER A 40 -16.51 3.95 -1.67
C SER A 40 -15.73 4.11 -0.37
N PHE A 41 -15.78 5.29 0.23
CA PHE A 41 -15.23 5.57 1.56
C PHE A 41 -16.07 5.01 2.71
N ASP A 42 -17.30 4.58 2.43
CA ASP A 42 -18.21 3.99 3.43
C ASP A 42 -18.16 2.45 3.45
N GLY A 43 -17.44 1.85 2.50
CA GLY A 43 -17.28 0.40 2.40
C GLY A 43 -16.24 -0.18 3.36
N GLY A 44 -15.96 -1.48 3.16
CA GLY A 44 -14.92 -2.19 3.90
C GLY A 44 -15.27 -2.47 5.36
N ILE A 45 -14.23 -2.65 6.16
CA ILE A 45 -14.30 -2.97 7.59
C ILE A 45 -13.99 -1.71 8.38
N TRP A 46 -14.83 -1.38 9.36
CA TRP A 46 -14.55 -0.37 10.36
C TRP A 46 -14.18 -1.03 11.68
N GLU A 47 -12.89 -1.06 12.03
CA GLU A 47 -12.42 -1.59 13.30
C GLU A 47 -12.18 -0.44 14.29
N HIS A 48 -12.90 -0.45 15.39
CA HIS A 48 -12.81 0.56 16.45
C HIS A 48 -11.53 0.42 17.29
N GLU A 49 -11.08 -0.84 17.47
CA GLU A 49 -9.88 -1.15 18.22
C GLU A 49 -8.70 -1.37 17.28
N VAL A 50 -7.91 -0.34 17.06
CA VAL A 50 -6.73 -0.36 16.14
C VAL A 50 -5.73 -1.46 16.52
N SER A 51 -5.63 -1.81 17.80
CA SER A 51 -4.79 -2.91 18.28
C SER A 51 -5.14 -4.26 17.66
N LYS A 52 -6.40 -4.50 17.32
CA LYS A 52 -6.83 -5.75 16.65
C LYS A 52 -6.30 -5.81 15.21
N VAL A 53 -6.26 -4.67 14.53
CA VAL A 53 -5.67 -4.59 13.19
C VAL A 53 -4.18 -4.92 13.25
N PHE A 54 -3.46 -4.35 14.19
CA PHE A 54 -2.03 -4.63 14.38
C PHE A 54 -1.77 -6.08 14.79
N GLN A 55 -2.63 -6.65 15.63
CA GLN A 55 -2.54 -8.07 15.98
C GLN A 55 -2.72 -8.95 14.75
N GLU A 56 -3.71 -8.69 13.91
CA GLU A 56 -3.95 -9.44 12.67
C GLU A 56 -2.74 -9.33 11.71
N ILE A 57 -2.19 -8.13 11.54
CA ILE A 57 -0.97 -7.92 10.74
C ILE A 57 0.18 -8.77 11.31
N ASN A 58 0.41 -8.71 12.63
CA ASN A 58 1.48 -9.46 13.28
C ASN A 58 1.32 -10.97 13.06
N GLU A 59 0.13 -11.53 13.30
CA GLU A 59 -0.15 -12.95 13.12
C GLU A 59 0.13 -13.41 11.68
N LYS A 60 -0.27 -12.60 10.69
CA LYS A 60 -0.01 -12.90 9.28
C LYS A 60 1.47 -12.76 8.90
N MET A 61 2.17 -11.78 9.44
CA MET A 61 3.60 -11.57 9.18
C MET A 61 4.47 -12.73 9.69
N ILE A 62 4.11 -13.35 10.82
CA ILE A 62 4.87 -14.47 11.41
C ILE A 62 4.34 -15.86 11.05
N ALA A 63 3.25 -15.95 10.31
CA ALA A 63 2.59 -17.23 10.03
C ALA A 63 3.54 -18.23 9.36
N ASN A 64 3.54 -19.47 9.89
CA ASN A 64 4.32 -20.59 9.39
C ASN A 64 5.85 -20.37 9.35
N GLY A 65 6.38 -19.38 10.09
CA GLY A 65 7.82 -19.07 10.09
C GLY A 65 8.37 -18.55 8.76
N ILE A 66 7.50 -18.12 7.85
CA ILE A 66 7.90 -17.57 6.55
C ILE A 66 8.20 -16.07 6.72
N GLU A 67 9.36 -15.64 6.26
CA GLU A 67 9.67 -14.21 6.16
C GLU A 67 8.79 -13.54 5.11
N ARG A 68 8.14 -12.45 5.49
CA ARG A 68 7.22 -11.71 4.61
C ARG A 68 7.62 -10.27 4.49
N ASN A 69 7.38 -9.73 3.32
CA ASN A 69 7.35 -8.29 3.07
C ASN A 69 5.94 -7.74 3.33
N PHE A 70 5.76 -6.45 3.23
CA PHE A 70 4.49 -5.79 3.49
C PHE A 70 4.11 -4.87 2.34
N SER A 71 2.84 -4.91 1.96
CA SER A 71 2.32 -4.13 0.83
C SER A 71 1.09 -3.35 1.25
N ILE A 72 1.02 -2.08 0.89
CA ILE A 72 -0.11 -1.20 1.16
C ILE A 72 -0.67 -0.74 -0.18
N LEU A 73 -1.90 -1.11 -0.45
CA LEU A 73 -2.57 -0.85 -1.73
C LEU A 73 -4.10 -0.81 -1.54
N GLY A 74 -4.85 -1.03 -2.59
CA GLY A 74 -6.30 -1.19 -2.55
C GLY A 74 -7.01 0.00 -3.15
N GLY A 75 -7.72 0.80 -2.36
CA GLY A 75 -8.28 2.09 -2.75
C GLY A 75 -7.17 3.09 -3.07
N GLU A 76 -7.09 4.18 -2.34
CA GLU A 76 -5.96 5.12 -2.45
C GLU A 76 -5.31 5.31 -1.07
N PRO A 77 -4.13 4.70 -0.84
CA PRO A 77 -3.46 4.79 0.45
C PRO A 77 -3.04 6.21 0.87
N LEU A 78 -2.83 7.10 -0.09
CA LEU A 78 -2.27 8.43 0.15
C LEU A 78 -3.30 9.56 0.12
N CYS A 79 -4.58 9.28 -0.09
CA CYS A 79 -5.62 10.31 0.05
C CYS A 79 -5.80 10.72 1.51
N ASP A 80 -6.39 11.89 1.73
CA ASP A 80 -6.55 12.50 3.07
C ASP A 80 -7.23 11.55 4.07
N GLU A 81 -8.19 10.76 3.62
CA GLU A 81 -8.92 9.80 4.47
C GLU A 81 -8.08 8.59 4.88
N ASN A 82 -7.11 8.20 4.07
CA ASN A 82 -6.35 6.95 4.27
C ASN A 82 -4.90 7.16 4.74
N ILE A 83 -4.30 8.34 4.52
CA ILE A 83 -2.87 8.56 4.77
C ILE A 83 -2.46 8.29 6.22
N SER A 84 -3.30 8.64 7.19
CA SER A 84 -3.03 8.36 8.60
C SER A 84 -3.03 6.87 8.91
N THR A 85 -3.92 6.11 8.29
CA THR A 85 -3.96 4.63 8.38
C THR A 85 -2.73 4.02 7.74
N THR A 86 -2.35 4.50 6.57
CA THR A 86 -1.16 4.05 5.82
C THR A 86 0.12 4.25 6.64
N ILE A 87 0.30 5.44 7.22
CA ILE A 87 1.44 5.73 8.10
C ILE A 87 1.42 4.82 9.33
N ALA A 88 0.27 4.63 9.97
CA ALA A 88 0.17 3.82 11.19
C ALA A 88 0.54 2.36 10.96
N VAL A 89 0.05 1.74 9.88
CA VAL A 89 0.39 0.34 9.58
C VAL A 89 1.85 0.20 9.10
N ALA A 90 2.36 1.14 8.31
CA ALA A 90 3.77 1.15 7.91
C ALA A 90 4.71 1.30 9.12
N ALA A 91 4.40 2.21 10.05
CA ALA A 91 5.17 2.41 11.27
C ALA A 91 5.17 1.17 12.16
N TYR A 92 4.00 0.52 12.32
CA TYR A 92 3.91 -0.72 13.07
C TYR A 92 4.80 -1.81 12.46
N VAL A 93 4.71 -2.03 11.15
CA VAL A 93 5.51 -3.04 10.46
C VAL A 93 7.01 -2.71 10.54
N ARG A 94 7.39 -1.46 10.32
CA ARG A 94 8.81 -1.05 10.40
C ARG A 94 9.39 -1.27 11.79
N ALA A 95 8.61 -1.00 12.84
CA ALA A 95 9.05 -1.18 14.22
C ALA A 95 9.21 -2.65 14.62
N HIS A 96 8.31 -3.54 14.15
CA HIS A 96 8.28 -4.95 14.58
C HIS A 96 8.97 -5.90 13.60
N PHE A 97 9.07 -5.51 12.33
CA PHE A 97 9.66 -6.30 11.24
C PHE A 97 10.68 -5.45 10.44
N PRO A 98 11.79 -5.03 11.06
CA PRO A 98 12.72 -4.06 10.45
C PRO A 98 13.37 -4.54 9.15
N LYS A 99 13.42 -5.85 8.90
CA LYS A 99 13.96 -6.44 7.68
C LYS A 99 12.95 -6.54 6.53
N ALA A 100 11.66 -6.41 6.83
CA ALA A 100 10.62 -6.48 5.81
C ALA A 100 10.70 -5.27 4.88
N LYS A 101 10.63 -5.49 3.58
CA LYS A 101 10.42 -4.41 2.61
C LYS A 101 8.96 -3.98 2.66
N ILE A 102 8.73 -2.67 2.62
CA ILE A 102 7.39 -2.09 2.62
C ILE A 102 7.16 -1.39 1.28
N PHE A 103 6.12 -1.84 0.56
CA PHE A 103 5.68 -1.34 -0.72
C PHE A 103 4.39 -0.54 -0.56
N VAL A 104 4.26 0.56 -1.30
CA VAL A 104 3.03 1.36 -1.35
C VAL A 104 2.65 1.63 -2.80
N TRP A 105 1.40 1.40 -3.17
CA TRP A 105 0.83 1.79 -4.47
C TRP A 105 -0.04 3.02 -4.30
N THR A 106 0.07 3.95 -5.22
CA THR A 106 -0.77 5.15 -5.26
C THR A 106 -1.11 5.54 -6.70
N GLY A 107 -2.29 6.07 -6.92
CA GLY A 107 -2.68 6.69 -8.18
C GLY A 107 -2.16 8.12 -8.36
N TYR A 108 -1.64 8.74 -7.30
CA TYR A 108 -0.97 10.05 -7.41
C TYR A 108 0.40 9.92 -8.07
N ILE A 109 0.86 11.01 -8.68
CA ILE A 109 2.26 11.15 -9.12
C ILE A 109 3.01 11.85 -7.99
N ILE A 110 3.99 11.16 -7.41
CA ILE A 110 4.69 11.63 -6.21
C ILE A 110 5.79 12.62 -6.57
N ASP A 111 5.78 13.76 -5.89
CA ASP A 111 6.92 14.67 -5.80
C ASP A 111 7.82 14.20 -4.65
N THR A 112 8.97 13.64 -4.99
CA THR A 112 9.93 13.10 -4.00
C THR A 112 10.65 14.21 -3.21
N GLU A 113 10.61 15.46 -3.69
CA GLU A 113 11.13 16.62 -2.98
C GLU A 113 10.05 17.37 -2.17
N THR A 114 8.88 16.76 -2.03
CA THR A 114 7.74 17.35 -1.33
C THR A 114 8.07 17.82 0.09
N THR A 115 7.41 18.89 0.51
CA THR A 115 7.43 19.38 1.90
C THR A 115 6.23 18.90 2.71
N ASP A 116 5.36 18.09 2.12
CA ASP A 116 4.22 17.49 2.83
C ASP A 116 4.72 16.59 3.97
N VAL A 117 4.29 16.89 5.18
CA VAL A 117 4.77 16.23 6.40
C VAL A 117 4.40 14.75 6.43
N ASN A 118 3.19 14.39 5.97
CA ASN A 118 2.72 13.00 5.97
C ASN A 118 3.52 12.16 4.97
N LEU A 119 3.77 12.70 3.77
CA LEU A 119 4.59 12.01 2.77
C LEU A 119 6.03 11.84 3.26
N ARG A 120 6.62 12.84 3.89
CA ARG A 120 7.97 12.73 4.45
C ARG A 120 8.06 11.68 5.55
N ILE A 121 7.10 11.63 6.46
CA ILE A 121 7.02 10.57 7.48
C ILE A 121 6.91 9.19 6.80
N LEU A 122 6.07 9.07 5.78
CA LEU A 122 5.90 7.82 5.05
C LEU A 122 7.20 7.39 4.34
N PHE A 123 7.92 8.32 3.70
CA PHE A 123 9.21 8.03 3.04
C PHE A 123 10.24 7.44 4.00
N ASP A 124 10.26 7.88 5.26
CA ASP A 124 11.14 7.30 6.27
C ASP A 124 10.80 5.84 6.61
N LEU A 125 9.56 5.43 6.42
CA LEU A 125 9.04 4.12 6.83
C LEU A 125 9.11 3.06 5.73
N ILE A 126 8.99 3.44 4.46
CA ILE A 126 8.78 2.54 3.32
C ILE A 126 10.04 2.38 2.48
N ASP A 127 10.05 1.39 1.59
CA ASP A 127 11.20 1.09 0.74
C ASP A 127 10.92 1.33 -0.74
N VAL A 128 9.67 1.14 -1.17
CA VAL A 128 9.28 1.23 -2.59
C VAL A 128 7.92 1.89 -2.72
N ILE A 129 7.81 2.85 -3.64
CA ILE A 129 6.56 3.46 -4.05
C ILE A 129 6.28 3.11 -5.51
N ILE A 130 5.09 2.62 -5.80
CA ILE A 130 4.58 2.47 -7.17
C ILE A 130 3.53 3.56 -7.36
N ASP A 131 3.84 4.54 -8.21
CA ASP A 131 3.02 5.72 -8.36
C ASP A 131 2.48 5.93 -9.78
N GLY A 132 1.48 6.78 -9.86
CA GLY A 132 0.81 7.15 -11.09
C GLY A 132 -0.52 6.42 -11.31
N PRO A 133 -1.47 7.07 -12.02
CA PRO A 133 -2.78 6.50 -12.27
C PRO A 133 -2.69 5.27 -13.17
N TYR A 134 -3.60 4.30 -12.95
CA TYR A 134 -3.75 3.19 -13.88
C TYR A 134 -4.38 3.69 -15.19
N GLU A 135 -3.72 3.41 -16.29
CA GLU A 135 -4.19 3.72 -17.65
C GLU A 135 -4.39 2.43 -18.43
N ALA A 136 -5.66 2.09 -18.72
CA ALA A 136 -6.02 0.81 -19.35
C ALA A 136 -5.45 0.62 -20.75
N ASP A 137 -5.25 1.70 -21.52
CA ASP A 137 -4.63 1.68 -22.84
C ASP A 137 -3.09 1.47 -22.80
N LYS A 138 -2.49 1.64 -21.63
CA LYS A 138 -1.07 1.35 -21.36
C LYS A 138 -0.87 0.11 -20.50
N ARG A 139 -1.90 -0.72 -20.35
CA ARG A 139 -1.82 -1.97 -19.61
C ARG A 139 -0.73 -2.88 -20.17
N ASP A 140 0.14 -3.37 -19.29
CA ASP A 140 1.19 -4.31 -19.65
C ASP A 140 1.42 -5.29 -18.49
N VAL A 141 0.98 -6.53 -18.67
CA VAL A 141 1.07 -7.61 -17.67
C VAL A 141 2.48 -8.16 -17.49
N THR A 142 3.43 -7.77 -18.35
CA THR A 142 4.83 -8.18 -18.25
C THR A 142 5.64 -7.31 -17.30
N LEU A 143 5.11 -6.13 -16.93
CA LEU A 143 5.78 -5.20 -16.03
C LEU A 143 5.71 -5.70 -14.58
N LYS A 144 6.84 -5.62 -13.89
CA LYS A 144 6.89 -5.89 -12.45
C LYS A 144 6.28 -4.73 -11.67
N LEU A 145 5.46 -5.07 -10.66
CA LEU A 145 4.88 -4.15 -9.68
C LEU A 145 3.89 -3.11 -10.25
N ARG A 146 3.74 -3.00 -11.56
CA ARG A 146 2.92 -1.99 -12.25
C ARG A 146 1.85 -2.63 -13.10
N GLY A 147 0.68 -1.99 -13.17
CA GLY A 147 -0.40 -2.42 -14.05
C GLY A 147 -0.35 -1.78 -15.45
N SER A 148 0.25 -0.60 -15.57
CA SER A 148 0.38 0.15 -16.83
C SER A 148 1.75 0.83 -16.95
N SER A 149 2.22 1.04 -18.19
CA SER A 149 3.58 1.50 -18.47
C SER A 149 3.89 2.94 -18.04
N ASN A 150 2.86 3.76 -17.84
CA ASN A 150 2.99 5.13 -17.34
C ASN A 150 3.33 5.20 -15.84
N GLN A 151 3.07 4.15 -15.07
CA GLN A 151 3.39 4.11 -13.64
C GLN A 151 4.89 3.99 -13.41
N ARG A 152 5.38 4.56 -12.30
CA ARG A 152 6.79 4.52 -11.92
C ARG A 152 6.99 3.59 -10.73
N VAL A 153 8.18 3.03 -10.59
CA VAL A 153 8.64 2.33 -9.38
C VAL A 153 9.79 3.15 -8.80
N LEU A 154 9.59 3.71 -7.63
CA LEU A 154 10.52 4.59 -6.93
C LEU A 154 11.11 3.86 -5.73
N TYR A 155 12.43 3.92 -5.58
CA TYR A 155 13.17 3.20 -4.55
C TYR A 155 13.79 4.16 -3.54
N LYS A 156 13.64 3.83 -2.25
CA LYS A 156 14.31 4.57 -1.17
C LYS A 156 15.83 4.55 -1.32
N GLY A 157 16.44 5.71 -1.09
CA GLY A 157 17.89 5.88 -1.23
C GLY A 157 18.38 6.04 -2.66
N VAL A 158 17.47 5.97 -3.67
CA VAL A 158 17.75 6.21 -5.09
C VAL A 158 16.88 7.36 -5.61
N ASP A 159 15.57 7.27 -5.40
CA ASP A 159 14.58 8.20 -5.92
C ASP A 159 14.02 9.13 -4.84
N PHE A 160 14.06 8.73 -3.59
CA PHE A 160 13.62 9.52 -2.43
C PHE A 160 14.38 9.17 -1.15
#